data_f8b52d36f3bd8ec39af00a1d777b1c56
#
_entry.id   f8b52d36f3bd8ec39af00a1d777b1c56
#
_cell.length_a   1.000
_cell.length_b   1.000
_cell.length_c   1.000
_cell.angle_alpha   90.00
_cell.angle_beta   90.00
_cell.angle_gamma   90.00
#
_symmetry.space_group_name_H-M   'P 1'
#
loop_
_entity.id
_entity.type
_entity.pdbx_description
1 polymer ?
#
loop_
_entity_poly.entity_id
_entity_poly.type
_entity_poly.pdbx_seq_one_letter_code
_entity_poly.pdbx_strand_id
1 'polypeptide(L)'
;MSDSIDTFTRQDMAPSGPRTFDRRNPLTGEVASSAPAHDAADAREVADAAAAAFPGWSALGPNPRRALLNKAAAALEARANAFVEAMMNETGSTEGWARFNLMLAAGMVREAGALTTQIGGEVIPSDKPGCLAMALREPVGVILGIAPWNAPIILGVRAIAVPLACGNTVILKASETCPRTHSLIVEAFAEAGFPEGVVNVVSNAPRLPVNTTVAMCLLP
;
A
#
# COMPACT_ATOMS: atom_id res chain seq x y z
N MET A 1 -15.71 -19.60 9.40
CA MET A 1 -16.13 -18.20 9.63
C MET A 1 -15.45 -17.40 8.55
N SER A 2 -16.23 -16.80 7.65
CA SER A 2 -15.69 -15.96 6.56
C SER A 2 -15.22 -14.65 7.17
N ASP A 3 -13.92 -14.39 7.19
CA ASP A 3 -13.39 -13.08 7.55
C ASP A 3 -13.77 -12.08 6.45
N SER A 4 -14.74 -11.20 6.75
CA SER A 4 -15.03 -10.07 5.89
C SER A 4 -13.87 -9.07 6.00
N ILE A 5 -13.34 -8.67 4.85
CA ILE A 5 -12.30 -7.66 4.78
C ILE A 5 -12.97 -6.29 4.97
N ASP A 6 -12.90 -5.77 6.19
CA ASP A 6 -13.15 -4.34 6.40
C ASP A 6 -11.95 -3.57 5.83
N THR A 7 -12.19 -2.89 4.73
CA THR A 7 -11.15 -2.13 4.03
C THR A 7 -10.84 -0.85 4.80
N PHE A 8 -9.58 -0.65 5.15
CA PHE A 8 -9.05 0.60 5.69
C PHE A 8 -8.95 1.67 4.60
N THR A 9 -10.09 1.99 4.04
CA THR A 9 -10.32 3.25 3.36
C THR A 9 -11.31 3.97 4.22
N ARG A 10 -10.97 5.14 4.77
CA ARG A 10 -11.83 5.98 5.59
C ARG A 10 -13.02 5.18 6.17
N GLN A 11 -13.11 5.01 7.45
CA GLN A 11 -14.04 4.12 8.17
C GLN A 11 -15.52 4.15 7.71
N ASP A 12 -15.89 5.06 6.80
CA ASP A 12 -17.24 5.30 6.31
C ASP A 12 -17.41 5.12 4.79
N MET A 13 -16.34 4.70 4.07
CA MET A 13 -16.45 4.48 2.62
C MET A 13 -16.80 3.03 2.33
N ALA A 14 -18.03 2.65 2.68
CA ALA A 14 -18.64 1.49 2.06
C ALA A 14 -18.77 1.78 0.54
N PRO A 15 -18.43 0.82 -0.34
CA PRO A 15 -18.74 0.97 -1.77
C PRO A 15 -20.21 1.34 -1.93
N SER A 16 -20.55 2.11 -2.97
CA SER A 16 -21.92 2.57 -3.23
C SER A 16 -22.89 1.38 -3.41
N GLY A 17 -23.17 0.68 -2.30
CA GLY A 17 -23.89 -0.58 -2.17
C GLY A 17 -22.96 -1.78 -1.86
N PRO A 18 -23.52 -2.94 -1.46
CA PRO A 18 -22.78 -4.11 -1.00
C PRO A 18 -22.16 -4.89 -2.17
N ARG A 19 -21.25 -4.27 -2.93
CA ARG A 19 -20.53 -4.94 -4.00
C ARG A 19 -19.27 -5.58 -3.45
N THR A 20 -19.31 -6.89 -3.27
CA THR A 20 -18.15 -7.70 -2.88
C THR A 20 -17.87 -8.76 -3.94
N PHE A 21 -16.68 -9.32 -3.92
CA PHE A 21 -16.34 -10.53 -4.67
C PHE A 21 -15.62 -11.53 -3.76
N ASP A 22 -15.83 -12.80 -4.06
CA ASP A 22 -15.19 -13.88 -3.32
C ASP A 22 -13.92 -14.33 -4.02
N ARG A 23 -12.85 -14.46 -3.24
CA ARG A 23 -11.67 -15.21 -3.62
C ARG A 23 -11.83 -16.66 -3.12
N ARG A 24 -11.67 -17.63 -4.01
CA ARG A 24 -11.73 -19.05 -3.65
C ARG A 24 -10.34 -19.64 -3.48
N ASN A 25 -10.22 -20.51 -2.51
CA ASN A 25 -9.01 -21.29 -2.30
C ASN A 25 -8.79 -22.21 -3.52
N PRO A 26 -7.63 -22.13 -4.20
CA PRO A 26 -7.39 -22.89 -5.42
C PRO A 26 -7.27 -24.41 -5.20
N LEU A 27 -7.08 -24.87 -3.95
CA LEU A 27 -6.95 -26.28 -3.62
C LEU A 27 -8.28 -26.91 -3.20
N THR A 28 -9.11 -26.18 -2.43
CA THR A 28 -10.36 -26.73 -1.87
C THR A 28 -11.61 -26.24 -2.60
N GLY A 29 -11.53 -25.13 -3.33
CA GLY A 29 -12.69 -24.48 -3.97
C GLY A 29 -13.57 -23.68 -3.01
N GLU A 30 -13.34 -23.72 -1.71
CA GLU A 30 -14.09 -22.97 -0.70
C GLU A 30 -13.76 -21.48 -0.77
N VAL A 31 -14.65 -20.63 -0.22
CA VAL A 31 -14.38 -19.20 -0.12
C VAL A 31 -13.25 -18.96 0.88
N ALA A 32 -12.14 -18.43 0.41
CA ALA A 32 -10.97 -18.09 1.20
C ALA A 32 -11.10 -16.70 1.86
N SER A 33 -11.58 -15.74 1.09
CA SER A 33 -11.81 -14.37 1.54
C SER A 33 -12.85 -13.68 0.66
N SER A 34 -13.46 -12.61 1.17
CA SER A 34 -14.34 -11.72 0.42
C SER A 34 -13.77 -10.31 0.49
N ALA A 35 -13.82 -9.57 -0.59
CA ALA A 35 -13.28 -8.22 -0.69
C ALA A 35 -14.25 -7.27 -1.39
N PRO A 36 -14.19 -5.97 -1.09
CA PRO A 36 -14.94 -4.96 -1.82
C PRO A 36 -14.61 -4.97 -3.31
N ALA A 37 -15.63 -4.82 -4.14
CA ALA A 37 -15.51 -4.67 -5.58
C ALA A 37 -15.63 -3.19 -5.95
N HIS A 38 -14.55 -2.44 -5.71
CA HIS A 38 -14.49 -1.01 -6.01
C HIS A 38 -14.66 -0.74 -7.50
N ASP A 39 -15.41 0.30 -7.81
CA ASP A 39 -15.52 0.84 -9.17
C ASP A 39 -14.68 2.12 -9.36
N ALA A 40 -14.89 2.81 -10.46
CA ALA A 40 -14.16 4.03 -10.78
C ALA A 40 -14.53 5.22 -9.87
N ALA A 41 -15.75 5.23 -9.30
CA ALA A 41 -16.17 6.27 -8.35
C ALA A 41 -15.48 6.05 -7.01
N ASP A 42 -15.52 4.83 -6.49
CA ASP A 42 -14.82 4.44 -5.26
C ASP A 42 -13.31 4.74 -5.35
N ALA A 43 -12.69 4.43 -6.51
CA ALA A 43 -11.26 4.70 -6.73
C ALA A 43 -10.93 6.21 -6.73
N ARG A 44 -11.84 7.06 -7.24
CA ARG A 44 -11.66 8.52 -7.17
C ARG A 44 -11.74 9.03 -5.73
N GLU A 45 -12.71 8.56 -4.96
CA GLU A 45 -12.85 8.94 -3.55
C GLU A 45 -11.60 8.56 -2.74
N VAL A 46 -11.02 7.37 -2.99
CA VAL A 46 -9.75 6.95 -2.39
C VAL A 46 -8.60 7.86 -2.83
N ALA A 47 -8.57 8.26 -4.11
CA ALA A 47 -7.55 9.18 -4.62
C ALA A 47 -7.67 10.57 -3.99
N ASP A 48 -8.89 11.07 -3.83
CA ASP A 48 -9.16 12.36 -3.19
C ASP A 48 -8.75 12.34 -1.70
N ALA A 49 -9.03 11.24 -0.98
CA ALA A 49 -8.59 11.05 0.40
C ALA A 49 -7.05 11.03 0.50
N ALA A 50 -6.37 10.32 -0.41
CA ALA A 50 -4.92 10.28 -0.46
C ALA A 50 -4.32 11.66 -0.78
N ALA A 51 -4.94 12.42 -1.70
CA ALA A 51 -4.52 13.78 -2.05
C ALA A 51 -4.72 14.74 -0.88
N ALA A 52 -5.83 14.63 -0.14
CA ALA A 52 -6.09 15.45 1.04
C ALA A 52 -5.09 15.19 2.18
N ALA A 53 -4.62 13.95 2.35
CA ALA A 53 -3.63 13.58 3.36
C ALA A 53 -2.19 14.00 2.98
N PHE A 54 -1.90 14.18 1.70
CA PHE A 54 -0.57 14.44 1.18
C PHE A 54 0.14 15.65 1.80
N PRO A 55 -0.46 16.85 1.94
CA PRO A 55 0.24 18.00 2.51
C PRO A 55 0.75 17.77 3.94
N GLY A 56 -0.06 17.14 4.79
CA GLY A 56 0.32 16.81 6.16
C GLY A 56 1.43 15.75 6.23
N TRP A 57 1.36 14.73 5.40
CA TRP A 57 2.36 13.68 5.34
C TRP A 57 3.69 14.16 4.75
N SER A 58 3.67 14.88 3.65
CA SER A 58 4.86 15.40 2.98
C SER A 58 5.64 16.41 3.84
N ALA A 59 4.93 17.16 4.69
CA ALA A 59 5.54 18.10 5.62
C ALA A 59 6.27 17.45 6.81
N LEU A 60 6.05 16.14 7.07
CA LEU A 60 6.76 15.43 8.12
C LEU A 60 8.25 15.32 7.77
N GLY A 61 9.10 15.57 8.77
CA GLY A 61 10.54 15.34 8.64
C GLY A 61 10.90 13.85 8.47
N PRO A 62 12.15 13.53 8.14
CA PRO A 62 12.59 12.15 7.90
C PRO A 62 12.46 11.23 9.12
N ASN A 63 12.73 11.73 10.33
CA ASN A 63 12.71 10.91 11.55
C ASN A 63 11.30 10.44 11.97
N PRO A 64 10.24 11.29 11.96
CA PRO A 64 8.88 10.82 12.17
C PRO A 64 8.44 9.76 11.15
N ARG A 65 8.73 9.95 9.85
CA ARG A 65 8.42 8.94 8.82
C ARG A 65 9.17 7.62 9.07
N ARG A 66 10.46 7.68 9.41
CA ARG A 66 11.25 6.50 9.80
C ARG A 66 10.62 5.77 10.98
N ALA A 67 10.22 6.48 12.02
CA ALA A 67 9.63 5.89 13.20
C ALA A 67 8.33 5.12 12.88
N LEU A 68 7.47 5.70 12.04
CA LEU A 68 6.24 5.06 11.59
C LEU A 68 6.52 3.82 10.72
N LEU A 69 7.47 3.91 9.78
CA LEU A 69 7.86 2.75 8.96
C LEU A 69 8.41 1.61 9.82
N ASN A 70 9.23 1.90 10.83
CA ASN A 70 9.72 0.86 11.75
C ASN A 70 8.58 0.21 12.56
N LYS A 71 7.58 0.98 13.00
CA LYS A 71 6.39 0.43 13.64
C LYS A 71 5.58 -0.43 12.67
N ALA A 72 5.43 -0.02 11.40
CA ALA A 72 4.75 -0.81 10.39
C ALA A 72 5.46 -2.16 10.14
N ALA A 73 6.79 -2.17 10.09
CA ALA A 73 7.55 -3.41 9.98
C ALA A 73 7.29 -4.36 11.17
N ALA A 74 7.24 -3.83 12.39
CA ALA A 74 6.90 -4.61 13.58
C ALA A 74 5.44 -5.11 13.56
N ALA A 75 4.50 -4.28 13.10
CA ALA A 75 3.09 -4.67 12.96
C ALA A 75 2.90 -5.77 11.91
N LEU A 76 3.63 -5.72 10.79
CA LEU A 76 3.66 -6.82 9.81
C LEU A 76 4.09 -8.14 10.47
N GLU A 77 5.18 -8.13 11.22
CA GLU A 77 5.71 -9.32 11.90
C GLU A 77 4.76 -9.84 13.00
N ALA A 78 4.15 -8.94 13.76
CA ALA A 78 3.18 -9.31 14.78
C ALA A 78 1.95 -10.04 14.21
N ARG A 79 1.59 -9.78 12.95
CA ARG A 79 0.48 -10.41 12.23
C ARG A 79 0.90 -11.63 11.39
N ALA A 80 2.07 -12.23 11.66
CA ALA A 80 2.65 -13.28 10.84
C ALA A 80 1.69 -14.43 10.51
N ASN A 81 0.96 -14.93 11.50
CA ASN A 81 0.03 -16.04 11.28
C ASN A 81 -1.14 -15.65 10.37
N ALA A 82 -1.69 -14.43 10.53
CA ALA A 82 -2.76 -13.93 9.66
C ALA A 82 -2.30 -13.80 8.19
N PHE A 83 -1.08 -13.30 7.97
CA PHE A 83 -0.50 -13.24 6.62
C PHE A 83 -0.28 -14.62 6.02
N VAL A 84 0.25 -15.56 6.81
CA VAL A 84 0.50 -16.94 6.36
C VAL A 84 -0.81 -17.60 5.98
N GLU A 85 -1.82 -17.53 6.85
CA GLU A 85 -3.13 -18.10 6.61
C GLU A 85 -3.80 -17.50 5.36
N ALA A 86 -3.86 -16.18 5.27
CA ALA A 86 -4.44 -15.49 4.11
C ALA A 86 -3.74 -15.88 2.81
N MET A 87 -2.40 -15.82 2.78
CA MET A 87 -1.64 -16.12 1.57
C MET A 87 -1.79 -17.57 1.14
N MET A 88 -1.76 -18.53 2.08
CA MET A 88 -1.99 -19.96 1.79
C MET A 88 -3.39 -20.21 1.23
N ASN A 89 -4.42 -19.63 1.87
CA ASN A 89 -5.81 -19.81 1.46
C ASN A 89 -6.13 -19.13 0.12
N GLU A 90 -5.58 -17.96 -0.14
CA GLU A 90 -5.87 -17.22 -1.37
C GLU A 90 -5.08 -17.70 -2.58
N THR A 91 -3.82 -18.11 -2.39
CA THR A 91 -2.91 -18.41 -3.51
C THR A 91 -2.52 -19.87 -3.62
N GLY A 92 -2.82 -20.69 -2.60
CA GLY A 92 -2.36 -22.08 -2.54
C GLY A 92 -0.85 -22.22 -2.28
N SER A 93 -0.20 -21.17 -1.81
CA SER A 93 1.24 -21.18 -1.51
C SER A 93 1.56 -22.03 -0.29
N THR A 94 2.83 -22.44 -0.16
CA THR A 94 3.31 -23.11 1.03
C THR A 94 3.52 -22.16 2.20
N GLU A 95 3.43 -22.66 3.44
CA GLU A 95 3.73 -21.89 4.64
C GLU A 95 5.13 -21.27 4.61
N GLY A 96 6.14 -22.04 4.20
CA GLY A 96 7.52 -21.54 4.11
C GLY A 96 7.65 -20.37 3.15
N TRP A 97 6.95 -20.38 2.01
CA TRP A 97 6.93 -19.26 1.08
C TRP A 97 6.22 -18.04 1.65
N ALA A 98 5.11 -18.23 2.36
CA ALA A 98 4.39 -17.14 3.00
C ALA A 98 5.23 -16.47 4.11
N ARG A 99 5.88 -17.26 4.96
CA ARG A 99 6.78 -16.75 6.01
C ARG A 99 7.98 -16.00 5.43
N PHE A 100 8.58 -16.51 4.35
CA PHE A 100 9.67 -15.84 3.64
C PHE A 100 9.21 -14.50 3.05
N ASN A 101 8.02 -14.46 2.43
CA ASN A 101 7.44 -13.21 1.93
C ASN A 101 7.31 -12.16 3.03
N LEU A 102 6.79 -12.54 4.19
CA LEU A 102 6.61 -11.61 5.30
C LEU A 102 7.94 -11.09 5.87
N MET A 103 8.89 -12.01 6.09
CA MET A 103 10.22 -11.66 6.59
C MET A 103 10.92 -10.63 5.68
N LEU A 104 10.90 -10.89 4.39
CA LEU A 104 11.54 -10.00 3.41
C LEU A 104 10.79 -8.66 3.31
N ALA A 105 9.45 -8.68 3.33
CA ALA A 105 8.63 -7.48 3.30
C ALA A 105 8.90 -6.57 4.52
N ALA A 106 8.94 -7.13 5.74
CA ALA A 106 9.28 -6.36 6.94
C ALA A 106 10.68 -5.74 6.85
N GLY A 107 11.66 -6.49 6.31
CA GLY A 107 13.00 -5.97 6.02
C GLY A 107 12.98 -4.79 5.05
N MET A 108 12.19 -4.88 3.97
CA MET A 108 12.03 -3.79 3.00
C MET A 108 11.41 -2.52 3.61
N VAL A 109 10.46 -2.66 4.54
CA VAL A 109 9.90 -1.49 5.24
C VAL A 109 10.93 -0.82 6.13
N ARG A 110 11.77 -1.60 6.82
CA ARG A 110 12.89 -1.06 7.62
C ARG A 110 13.92 -0.35 6.75
N GLU A 111 14.26 -0.94 5.61
CA GLU A 111 15.16 -0.32 4.65
C GLU A 111 14.60 1.00 4.11
N ALA A 112 13.31 1.04 3.75
CA ALA A 112 12.64 2.28 3.36
C ALA A 112 12.71 3.33 4.49
N GLY A 113 12.54 2.91 5.75
CA GLY A 113 12.74 3.78 6.92
C GLY A 113 14.17 4.33 7.02
N ALA A 114 15.19 3.50 6.75
CA ALA A 114 16.59 3.92 6.74
C ALA A 114 16.88 4.94 5.62
N LEU A 115 16.23 4.80 4.46
CA LEU A 115 16.40 5.69 3.32
C LEU A 115 15.85 7.11 3.55
N THR A 116 14.97 7.34 4.53
CA THR A 116 14.36 8.66 4.77
C THR A 116 15.38 9.79 4.95
N THR A 117 16.55 9.51 5.49
CA THR A 117 17.65 10.48 5.70
C THR A 117 18.68 10.47 4.56
N GLN A 118 18.47 9.67 3.53
CA GLN A 118 19.34 9.59 2.35
C GLN A 118 18.76 10.35 1.14
N ILE A 119 17.58 10.95 1.29
CA ILE A 119 16.92 11.76 0.25
C ILE A 119 17.58 13.13 0.26
N GLY A 120 18.69 13.23 -0.46
CA GLY A 120 19.49 14.44 -0.56
C GLY A 120 19.17 15.24 -1.82
N GLY A 121 19.85 16.39 -1.93
CA GLY A 121 19.92 17.22 -3.13
C GLY A 121 21.36 17.34 -3.61
N GLU A 122 21.56 18.14 -4.63
CA GLU A 122 22.87 18.41 -5.22
C GLU A 122 23.10 19.93 -5.28
N VAL A 123 24.33 20.35 -4.99
CA VAL A 123 24.77 21.72 -5.28
C VAL A 123 25.32 21.74 -6.70
N ILE A 124 24.74 22.62 -7.52
CA ILE A 124 25.07 22.69 -8.95
C ILE A 124 25.90 23.96 -9.21
N PRO A 125 26.93 23.92 -10.07
CA PRO A 125 27.64 25.12 -10.51
C PRO A 125 26.66 26.15 -11.11
N SER A 126 26.87 27.40 -10.78
CA SER A 126 26.10 28.57 -11.33
C SER A 126 27.03 29.55 -12.03
N ASP A 127 26.69 29.92 -13.24
CA ASP A 127 27.39 30.96 -13.98
C ASP A 127 27.11 32.39 -13.43
N LYS A 128 26.10 32.48 -12.55
CA LYS A 128 25.75 33.81 -11.95
C LYS A 128 26.56 34.02 -10.68
N PRO A 129 27.47 35.04 -10.65
CA PRO A 129 28.29 35.31 -9.48
C PRO A 129 27.46 35.60 -8.22
N GLY A 130 27.87 35.01 -7.08
CA GLY A 130 27.18 35.16 -5.80
C GLY A 130 25.87 34.39 -5.64
N CYS A 131 25.52 33.49 -6.60
CA CYS A 131 24.35 32.64 -6.53
C CYS A 131 24.72 31.22 -6.14
N LEU A 132 23.90 30.61 -5.29
CA LEU A 132 23.88 29.17 -4.99
C LEU A 132 22.75 28.51 -5.79
N ALA A 133 23.08 27.51 -6.60
CA ALA A 133 22.09 26.69 -7.30
C ALA A 133 22.05 25.29 -6.67
N MET A 134 20.85 24.79 -6.40
CA MET A 134 20.64 23.46 -5.80
C MET A 134 19.51 22.74 -6.53
N ALA A 135 19.69 21.44 -6.76
CA ALA A 135 18.61 20.52 -7.11
C ALA A 135 18.09 19.86 -5.84
N LEU A 136 16.80 19.98 -5.56
CA LEU A 136 16.15 19.34 -4.43
C LEU A 136 15.23 18.21 -4.91
N ARG A 137 15.09 17.17 -4.10
CA ARG A 137 14.15 16.07 -4.35
C ARG A 137 12.91 16.31 -3.51
N GLU A 138 11.77 16.36 -4.15
CA GLU A 138 10.47 16.57 -3.51
C GLU A 138 9.53 15.40 -3.79
N PRO A 139 8.58 15.10 -2.87
CA PRO A 139 7.54 14.11 -3.13
C PRO A 139 6.61 14.60 -4.26
N VAL A 140 6.17 13.68 -5.12
CA VAL A 140 5.35 14.00 -6.30
C VAL A 140 3.84 13.99 -6.03
N GLY A 141 3.40 13.54 -4.85
CA GLY A 141 1.97 13.51 -4.49
C GLY A 141 1.46 12.10 -4.15
N VAL A 142 0.43 11.66 -4.86
CA VAL A 142 -0.21 10.35 -4.67
C VAL A 142 0.43 9.31 -5.60
N ILE A 143 0.83 8.18 -5.06
CA ILE A 143 1.41 7.06 -5.81
C ILE A 143 0.44 5.88 -5.87
N LEU A 144 0.14 5.40 -7.06
CA LEU A 144 -0.57 4.14 -7.26
C LEU A 144 0.44 2.99 -7.34
N GLY A 145 0.40 2.10 -6.35
CA GLY A 145 1.15 0.85 -6.33
C GLY A 145 0.28 -0.30 -6.80
N ILE A 146 0.62 -0.98 -7.89
CA ILE A 146 -0.11 -2.14 -8.41
C ILE A 146 0.67 -3.40 -8.03
N ALA A 147 0.10 -4.24 -7.17
CA ALA A 147 0.77 -5.42 -6.66
C ALA A 147 0.22 -6.70 -7.32
N PRO A 148 1.09 -7.59 -7.83
CA PRO A 148 0.72 -8.91 -8.33
C PRO A 148 0.59 -9.93 -7.19
N TRP A 149 0.13 -11.14 -7.53
CA TRP A 149 -0.22 -12.19 -6.59
C TRP A 149 0.89 -13.21 -6.26
N ASN A 150 1.96 -13.27 -7.06
CA ASN A 150 2.97 -14.34 -6.96
C ASN A 150 3.89 -14.23 -5.73
N ALA A 151 4.12 -13.02 -5.24
CA ALA A 151 4.81 -12.73 -3.99
C ALA A 151 4.12 -11.53 -3.29
N PRO A 152 2.85 -11.72 -2.86
CA PRO A 152 1.94 -10.62 -2.60
C PRO A 152 2.40 -9.69 -1.50
N ILE A 153 2.97 -10.22 -0.40
CA ILE A 153 3.42 -9.38 0.72
C ILE A 153 4.65 -8.57 0.31
N ILE A 154 5.63 -9.22 -0.32
CA ILE A 154 6.86 -8.55 -0.82
C ILE A 154 6.50 -7.44 -1.79
N LEU A 155 5.68 -7.75 -2.81
CA LEU A 155 5.42 -6.83 -3.91
C LEU A 155 4.43 -5.75 -3.52
N GLY A 156 3.48 -6.04 -2.61
CA GLY A 156 2.62 -5.03 -2.01
C GLY A 156 3.43 -4.00 -1.21
N VAL A 157 4.30 -4.46 -0.31
CA VAL A 157 5.17 -3.57 0.46
C VAL A 157 6.15 -2.80 -0.43
N ARG A 158 6.75 -3.48 -1.43
CA ARG A 158 7.68 -2.85 -2.39
C ARG A 158 7.05 -1.67 -3.13
N ALA A 159 5.76 -1.81 -3.46
CA ALA A 159 5.03 -0.78 -4.20
C ALA A 159 4.78 0.49 -3.38
N ILE A 160 4.76 0.41 -2.03
CA ILE A 160 4.33 1.52 -1.16
C ILE A 160 5.40 2.04 -0.19
N ALA A 161 6.33 1.19 0.28
CA ALA A 161 7.22 1.56 1.39
C ALA A 161 8.19 2.70 1.05
N VAL A 162 8.85 2.63 -0.11
CA VAL A 162 9.78 3.68 -0.55
C VAL A 162 9.04 4.98 -0.90
N PRO A 163 7.91 4.98 -1.65
CA PRO A 163 7.10 6.18 -1.83
C PRO A 163 6.72 6.86 -0.51
N LEU A 164 6.29 6.10 0.51
CA LEU A 164 5.98 6.65 1.85
C LEU A 164 7.20 7.27 2.51
N ALA A 165 8.36 6.62 2.44
CA ALA A 165 9.62 7.16 2.95
C ALA A 165 9.97 8.50 2.29
N CYS A 166 9.69 8.64 1.00
CA CYS A 166 9.89 9.86 0.23
C CYS A 166 8.85 10.96 0.50
N GLY A 167 7.84 10.71 1.34
CA GLY A 167 6.81 11.70 1.69
C GLY A 167 5.59 11.71 0.76
N ASN A 168 5.43 10.71 -0.10
CA ASN A 168 4.23 10.54 -0.91
C ASN A 168 3.15 9.79 -0.13
N THR A 169 1.87 10.04 -0.41
CA THR A 169 0.76 9.16 -0.04
C THR A 169 0.60 8.05 -1.06
N VAL A 170 0.00 6.93 -0.66
CA VAL A 170 -0.05 5.75 -1.52
C VAL A 170 -1.42 5.12 -1.58
N ILE A 171 -1.72 4.53 -2.73
CA ILE A 171 -2.88 3.66 -2.94
C ILE A 171 -2.35 2.33 -3.45
N LEU A 172 -2.55 1.26 -2.68
CA LEU A 172 -2.23 -0.09 -3.09
C LEU A 172 -3.40 -0.68 -3.87
N LYS A 173 -3.23 -0.88 -5.19
CA LYS A 173 -4.19 -1.69 -5.95
C LYS A 173 -3.92 -3.16 -5.66
N ALA A 174 -4.80 -3.78 -4.90
CA ALA A 174 -4.73 -5.19 -4.56
C ALA A 174 -4.94 -6.08 -5.78
N SER A 175 -4.25 -7.23 -5.82
CA SER A 175 -4.59 -8.27 -6.77
C SER A 175 -5.90 -8.92 -6.35
N GLU A 176 -6.77 -9.19 -7.32
CA GLU A 176 -8.01 -9.93 -7.13
C GLU A 176 -7.79 -11.41 -6.73
N THR A 177 -6.56 -11.88 -6.87
CA THR A 177 -6.15 -13.24 -6.47
C THR A 177 -5.81 -13.34 -4.98
N CYS A 178 -5.40 -12.23 -4.34
CA CYS A 178 -5.00 -12.22 -2.93
C CYS A 178 -5.40 -10.89 -2.23
N PRO A 179 -6.70 -10.53 -2.27
CA PRO A 179 -7.18 -9.26 -1.74
C PRO A 179 -6.98 -9.16 -0.23
N ARG A 180 -7.22 -10.23 0.53
CA ARG A 180 -7.03 -10.25 1.99
C ARG A 180 -5.57 -10.05 2.37
N THR A 181 -4.66 -10.76 1.69
CA THR A 181 -3.21 -10.60 1.92
C THR A 181 -2.77 -9.16 1.72
N HIS A 182 -3.25 -8.47 0.69
CA HIS A 182 -2.91 -7.06 0.45
C HIS A 182 -3.57 -6.11 1.45
N SER A 183 -4.82 -6.36 1.86
CA SER A 183 -5.49 -5.56 2.89
C SER A 183 -4.77 -5.62 4.23
N LEU A 184 -4.27 -6.81 4.63
CA LEU A 184 -3.46 -6.98 5.83
C LEU A 184 -2.22 -6.08 5.87
N ILE A 185 -1.63 -5.77 4.70
CA ILE A 185 -0.51 -4.81 4.62
C ILE A 185 -0.98 -3.44 5.07
N VAL A 186 -2.07 -2.93 4.49
CA VAL A 186 -2.59 -1.58 4.82
C VAL A 186 -3.06 -1.51 6.28
N GLU A 187 -3.71 -2.56 6.78
CA GLU A 187 -4.08 -2.67 8.20
C GLU A 187 -2.86 -2.58 9.13
N ALA A 188 -1.73 -3.22 8.79
CA ALA A 188 -0.52 -3.14 9.60
C ALA A 188 0.08 -1.73 9.61
N PHE A 189 0.00 -0.99 8.50
CA PHE A 189 0.42 0.42 8.46
C PHE A 189 -0.53 1.32 9.27
N ALA A 190 -1.83 1.08 9.22
CA ALA A 190 -2.80 1.80 10.05
C ALA A 190 -2.55 1.56 11.56
N GLU A 191 -2.33 0.31 11.98
CA GLU A 191 -1.98 -0.05 13.36
C GLU A 191 -0.68 0.61 13.82
N ALA A 192 0.26 0.81 12.92
CA ALA A 192 1.50 1.53 13.20
C ALA A 192 1.30 3.04 13.47
N GLY A 193 0.09 3.56 13.24
CA GLY A 193 -0.28 4.96 13.47
C GLY A 193 -0.03 5.88 12.28
N PHE A 194 -0.02 5.35 11.04
CA PHE A 194 -0.04 6.21 9.86
C PHE A 194 -1.33 7.03 9.84
N PRO A 195 -1.26 8.33 9.51
CA PRO A 195 -2.46 9.16 9.42
C PRO A 195 -3.43 8.61 8.36
N GLU A 196 -4.73 8.84 8.59
CA GLU A 196 -5.78 8.47 7.65
C GLU A 196 -5.51 9.06 6.26
N GLY A 197 -5.77 8.30 5.20
CA GLY A 197 -5.54 8.70 3.81
C GLY A 197 -4.08 8.58 3.34
N VAL A 198 -3.10 8.37 4.21
CA VAL A 198 -1.69 8.22 3.81
C VAL A 198 -1.43 6.89 3.12
N VAL A 199 -2.05 5.80 3.61
CA VAL A 199 -1.93 4.46 3.04
C VAL A 199 -3.33 3.91 2.78
N ASN A 200 -3.64 3.64 1.54
CA ASN A 200 -4.97 3.22 1.09
C ASN A 200 -4.88 1.93 0.29
N VAL A 201 -6.01 1.22 0.17
CA VAL A 201 -6.12 0.04 -0.69
C VAL A 201 -7.38 0.13 -1.55
N VAL A 202 -7.25 -0.31 -2.80
CA VAL A 202 -8.39 -0.55 -3.70
C VAL A 202 -8.32 -1.97 -4.23
N SER A 203 -9.47 -2.61 -4.35
CA SER A 203 -9.64 -3.94 -4.93
C SER A 203 -10.76 -3.90 -5.96
N ASN A 204 -10.69 -4.74 -6.99
CA ASN A 204 -11.73 -4.86 -8.00
C ASN A 204 -12.05 -6.34 -8.24
N ALA A 205 -13.28 -6.63 -8.63
CA ALA A 205 -13.68 -7.99 -9.01
C ALA A 205 -12.93 -8.46 -10.26
N PRO A 206 -12.59 -9.77 -10.37
CA PRO A 206 -11.77 -10.33 -11.45
C PRO A 206 -12.29 -10.11 -12.88
N ARG A 207 -13.59 -9.84 -13.04
CA ARG A 207 -14.25 -9.69 -14.34
C ARG A 207 -14.56 -8.25 -14.74
N LEU A 208 -14.29 -7.29 -13.88
CA LEU A 208 -14.29 -5.90 -14.32
C LEU A 208 -12.99 -5.71 -15.10
N PRO A 209 -13.05 -5.27 -16.38
CA PRO A 209 -11.84 -4.90 -17.05
C PRO A 209 -11.09 -3.96 -16.13
N VAL A 210 -9.77 -4.16 -15.99
CA VAL A 210 -8.89 -3.15 -15.41
C VAL A 210 -9.13 -1.93 -16.29
N ASN A 211 -10.11 -1.12 -15.90
CA ASN A 211 -10.49 0.01 -16.71
C ASN A 211 -9.29 0.92 -16.62
N THR A 212 -8.67 1.17 -17.74
CA THR A 212 -7.62 2.17 -17.96
C THR A 212 -7.97 3.50 -17.27
N THR A 213 -9.27 3.70 -17.00
CA THR A 213 -9.85 4.82 -16.27
C THR A 213 -9.30 4.95 -14.84
N VAL A 214 -9.01 3.86 -14.11
CA VAL A 214 -8.45 3.96 -12.76
C VAL A 214 -7.00 4.47 -12.82
N ALA A 215 -6.22 4.00 -13.79
CA ALA A 215 -4.85 4.49 -13.99
C ALA A 215 -4.82 5.93 -14.51
N MET A 216 -5.79 6.33 -15.35
CA MET A 216 -5.88 7.68 -15.91
C MET A 216 -6.45 8.73 -14.94
N CYS A 217 -7.25 8.33 -13.94
CA CYS A 217 -7.79 9.28 -12.95
C CYS A 217 -6.77 9.67 -11.87
N LEU A 218 -5.63 8.98 -11.77
CA LEU A 218 -4.60 9.22 -10.76
C LEU A 218 -3.40 10.00 -11.33
N LEU A 219 -3.43 10.35 -12.61
CA LEU A 219 -2.45 11.24 -13.24
C LEU A 219 -3.07 12.64 -13.34
N PRO A 220 -2.34 13.69 -12.91
CA PRO A 220 -2.78 15.08 -13.06
C PRO A 220 -2.93 15.49 -14.51
#